data_7d98154d95467d6ff62e7edddb97d26e
#
_entry.id   7d98154d95467d6ff62e7edddb97d26e
#
_cell.length_a   1.000
_cell.length_b   1.000
_cell.length_c   1.000
_cell.angle_alpha   90.00
_cell.angle_beta   90.00
_cell.angle_gamma   90.00
#
_symmetry.space_group_name_H-M   'P 1'
#
loop_
_entity.id
_entity.type
_entity.pdbx_description
1 polymer ?
#
loop_
_entity_poly.entity_id
_entity_poly.type
_entity_poly.pdbx_seq_one_letter_code
_entity_poly.pdbx_strand_id
1 'polypeptide(L)'
;MLGSSITIIGGSGGLGQVFAKLFKRHGFEVTLMARTKERLENVANKLDVGFELDLKTSVSNADLVMVSIPIHSTPKMIRKLGPFLKKDALIFDVTSLKKEAYAALDEVQKKYPVNSLSLHPMFGPGIKNMKNYNMIFLEIGGTKTYSKKIEELKHLFHLEGLRITDVADPNEHDKLMAIVLGAPHMLNILFIELLERINIPLSRLMEFTGTTFLLQKIFAESIIQREVEMFGEIQMDNTQFREILKKFKELVNDYSSIIESKSLEQFKEIFSEAIHYSNKDPHFERSYEYFYKFMKILKENEIE
;
A
#
# COMPACT_ATOMS: atom_id res chain seq x y z
N MET A 1 7.21 -15.26 -23.09
CA MET A 1 6.19 -14.21 -23.28
C MET A 1 5.34 -14.16 -22.02
N LEU A 2 4.95 -12.95 -21.58
CA LEU A 2 4.14 -12.71 -20.38
C LEU A 2 2.79 -13.45 -20.46
N GLY A 3 2.32 -13.72 -21.64
CA GLY A 3 1.01 -14.28 -21.91
C GLY A 3 0.02 -13.21 -22.33
N SER A 4 -1.25 -13.60 -22.52
CA SER A 4 -2.31 -12.70 -23.00
C SER A 4 -3.52 -12.63 -22.07
N SER A 5 -3.53 -13.41 -20.99
CA SER A 5 -4.66 -13.48 -20.06
C SER A 5 -4.24 -13.26 -18.61
N ILE A 6 -5.10 -12.58 -17.85
CA ILE A 6 -4.92 -12.39 -16.41
C ILE A 6 -6.23 -12.60 -15.66
N THR A 7 -6.15 -13.33 -14.56
CA THR A 7 -7.23 -13.41 -13.57
C THR A 7 -6.86 -12.60 -12.32
N ILE A 8 -7.77 -11.74 -11.89
CA ILE A 8 -7.60 -10.90 -10.68
C ILE A 8 -8.55 -11.38 -9.58
N ILE A 9 -7.99 -12.09 -8.60
CA ILE A 9 -8.71 -12.50 -7.39
C ILE A 9 -8.87 -11.28 -6.48
N GLY A 10 -10.11 -10.93 -6.14
CA GLY A 10 -10.43 -9.65 -5.51
C GLY A 10 -10.63 -8.51 -6.52
N GLY A 11 -10.91 -8.84 -7.78
CA GLY A 11 -11.00 -7.90 -8.90
C GLY A 11 -12.08 -6.81 -8.74
N SER A 12 -13.10 -7.01 -7.90
CA SER A 12 -14.09 -5.97 -7.59
C SER A 12 -13.62 -4.96 -6.54
N GLY A 13 -12.47 -5.18 -5.89
CA GLY A 13 -11.84 -4.22 -4.98
C GLY A 13 -11.20 -3.04 -5.71
N GLY A 14 -10.93 -1.96 -4.96
CA GLY A 14 -10.39 -0.73 -5.56
C GLY A 14 -9.09 -0.94 -6.32
N LEU A 15 -8.10 -1.59 -5.69
CA LEU A 15 -6.81 -1.87 -6.32
C LEU A 15 -6.94 -2.89 -7.47
N GLY A 16 -7.79 -3.91 -7.31
CA GLY A 16 -8.10 -4.86 -8.37
C GLY A 16 -8.62 -4.17 -9.64
N GLN A 17 -9.49 -3.17 -9.50
CA GLN A 17 -10.00 -2.38 -10.63
C GLN A 17 -8.91 -1.53 -11.30
N VAL A 18 -7.97 -0.98 -10.51
CA VAL A 18 -6.82 -0.23 -11.07
C VAL A 18 -5.98 -1.12 -11.97
N PHE A 19 -5.64 -2.32 -11.50
CA PHE A 19 -4.88 -3.28 -12.29
C PHE A 19 -5.67 -3.88 -13.46
N ALA A 20 -6.97 -4.10 -13.31
CA ALA A 20 -7.83 -4.53 -14.41
C ALA A 20 -7.79 -3.55 -15.59
N LYS A 21 -7.91 -2.25 -15.30
CA LYS A 21 -7.77 -1.19 -16.33
C LYS A 21 -6.40 -1.19 -16.98
N LEU A 22 -5.35 -1.37 -16.17
CA LEU A 22 -3.97 -1.43 -16.65
C LEU A 22 -3.80 -2.58 -17.65
N PHE A 23 -4.10 -3.81 -17.23
CA PHE A 23 -3.89 -4.99 -18.07
C PHE A 23 -4.77 -4.98 -19.32
N LYS A 24 -6.04 -4.53 -19.20
CA LYS A 24 -6.91 -4.34 -20.37
C LYS A 24 -6.31 -3.38 -21.38
N ARG A 25 -5.78 -2.23 -20.93
CA ARG A 25 -5.14 -1.24 -21.80
C ARG A 25 -3.92 -1.80 -22.54
N HIS A 26 -3.22 -2.77 -21.93
CA HIS A 26 -2.10 -3.47 -22.54
C HIS A 26 -2.52 -4.71 -23.35
N GLY A 27 -3.81 -4.86 -23.64
CA GLY A 27 -4.32 -5.91 -24.53
C GLY A 27 -4.49 -7.28 -23.89
N PHE A 28 -4.48 -7.37 -22.54
CA PHE A 28 -4.76 -8.63 -21.86
C PHE A 28 -6.26 -8.92 -21.84
N GLU A 29 -6.60 -10.20 -22.01
CA GLU A 29 -7.91 -10.73 -21.63
C GLU A 29 -7.98 -10.77 -20.10
N VAL A 30 -8.83 -9.91 -19.51
CA VAL A 30 -8.93 -9.75 -18.06
C VAL A 30 -10.17 -10.44 -17.55
N THR A 31 -10.00 -11.34 -16.57
CA THR A 31 -11.09 -11.99 -15.83
C THR A 31 -11.04 -11.54 -14.37
N LEU A 32 -12.14 -11.01 -13.86
CA LEU A 32 -12.28 -10.66 -12.45
C LEU A 32 -12.90 -11.82 -11.67
N MET A 33 -12.40 -12.07 -10.47
CA MET A 33 -12.98 -13.04 -9.53
C MET A 33 -13.17 -12.39 -8.17
N ALA A 34 -14.37 -12.51 -7.59
CA ALA A 34 -14.68 -12.06 -6.23
C ALA A 34 -15.86 -12.84 -5.65
N ARG A 35 -16.09 -12.71 -4.33
CA ARG A 35 -17.13 -13.48 -3.62
C ARG A 35 -18.55 -12.97 -3.88
N THR A 36 -18.73 -11.66 -4.02
CA THR A 36 -20.05 -11.02 -4.16
C THR A 36 -20.37 -10.85 -5.63
N LYS A 37 -21.28 -11.69 -6.12
CA LYS A 37 -21.68 -11.77 -7.53
C LYS A 37 -22.10 -10.41 -8.10
N GLU A 38 -23.09 -9.79 -7.48
CA GLU A 38 -23.67 -8.52 -7.96
C GLU A 38 -22.60 -7.41 -8.14
N ARG A 39 -21.76 -7.22 -7.10
CA ARG A 39 -20.67 -6.25 -7.18
C ARG A 39 -19.65 -6.62 -8.26
N LEU A 40 -19.35 -7.91 -8.42
CA LEU A 40 -18.42 -8.40 -9.43
C LEU A 40 -18.91 -8.13 -10.83
N GLU A 41 -20.17 -8.50 -11.14
CA GLU A 41 -20.82 -8.26 -12.42
C GLU A 41 -20.88 -6.75 -12.76
N ASN A 42 -21.29 -5.92 -11.82
CA ASN A 42 -21.34 -4.47 -12.00
C ASN A 42 -19.96 -3.88 -12.34
N VAL A 43 -18.90 -4.33 -11.66
CA VAL A 43 -17.53 -3.87 -11.92
C VAL A 43 -17.03 -4.40 -13.26
N ALA A 44 -17.24 -5.67 -13.57
CA ALA A 44 -16.82 -6.27 -14.83
C ALA A 44 -17.47 -5.58 -16.04
N ASN A 45 -18.78 -5.35 -15.99
CA ASN A 45 -19.52 -4.59 -17.01
C ASN A 45 -19.00 -3.17 -17.16
N LYS A 46 -18.78 -2.45 -16.04
CA LYS A 46 -18.24 -1.08 -16.07
C LYS A 46 -16.85 -1.00 -16.69
N LEU A 47 -16.02 -2.02 -16.49
CA LEU A 47 -14.66 -2.09 -17.03
C LEU A 47 -14.61 -2.75 -18.41
N ASP A 48 -15.73 -3.35 -18.82
CA ASP A 48 -15.84 -4.15 -20.05
C ASP A 48 -14.76 -5.25 -20.08
N VAL A 49 -14.80 -6.14 -19.06
CA VAL A 49 -13.91 -7.29 -18.85
C VAL A 49 -14.71 -8.52 -18.43
N GLY A 50 -14.12 -9.71 -18.53
CA GLY A 50 -14.73 -10.95 -18.08
C GLY A 50 -14.83 -11.05 -16.56
N PHE A 51 -15.71 -11.93 -16.07
CA PHE A 51 -15.74 -12.34 -14.68
C PHE A 51 -16.05 -13.84 -14.54
N GLU A 52 -15.62 -14.42 -13.43
CA GLU A 52 -15.88 -15.82 -13.08
C GLU A 52 -16.12 -15.94 -11.58
N LEU A 53 -17.02 -16.84 -11.17
CA LEU A 53 -17.35 -17.09 -9.78
C LEU A 53 -16.71 -18.39 -9.24
N ASP A 54 -16.46 -19.35 -10.13
CA ASP A 54 -15.75 -20.57 -9.77
C ASP A 54 -14.24 -20.33 -9.76
N LEU A 55 -13.63 -20.61 -8.60
CA LEU A 55 -12.21 -20.34 -8.38
C LEU A 55 -11.30 -21.15 -9.31
N LYS A 56 -11.62 -22.42 -9.53
CA LYS A 56 -10.82 -23.30 -10.38
C LYS A 56 -10.90 -22.85 -11.83
N THR A 57 -12.09 -22.63 -12.34
CA THR A 57 -12.34 -22.18 -13.71
C THR A 57 -11.63 -20.87 -13.98
N SER A 58 -11.68 -19.93 -13.03
CA SER A 58 -11.11 -18.59 -13.19
C SER A 58 -9.59 -18.58 -13.42
N VAL A 59 -8.84 -19.55 -12.89
CA VAL A 59 -7.36 -19.54 -12.94
C VAL A 59 -6.73 -20.62 -13.82
N SER A 60 -7.50 -21.66 -14.21
CA SER A 60 -6.95 -22.83 -14.89
C SER A 60 -6.30 -22.52 -16.25
N ASN A 61 -6.72 -21.47 -16.92
CA ASN A 61 -6.21 -21.05 -18.23
C ASN A 61 -5.46 -19.72 -18.19
N ALA A 62 -5.39 -19.06 -17.03
CA ALA A 62 -4.77 -17.75 -16.90
C ALA A 62 -3.23 -17.82 -17.01
N ASP A 63 -2.63 -16.92 -17.79
CA ASP A 63 -1.18 -16.75 -17.87
C ASP A 63 -0.64 -16.07 -16.62
N LEU A 64 -1.41 -15.10 -16.10
CA LEU A 64 -1.14 -14.35 -14.90
C LEU A 64 -2.30 -14.53 -13.91
N VAL A 65 -1.97 -14.66 -12.63
CA VAL A 65 -2.96 -14.67 -11.53
C VAL A 65 -2.53 -13.68 -10.48
N MET A 66 -3.29 -12.60 -10.34
CA MET A 66 -3.07 -11.58 -9.33
C MET A 66 -3.99 -11.81 -8.14
N VAL A 67 -3.44 -11.80 -6.93
CA VAL A 67 -4.19 -11.90 -5.67
C VAL A 67 -4.24 -10.52 -4.99
N SER A 68 -5.42 -9.91 -4.98
CA SER A 68 -5.70 -8.56 -4.46
C SER A 68 -6.86 -8.59 -3.46
N ILE A 69 -6.66 -9.29 -2.36
CA ILE A 69 -7.61 -9.47 -1.27
C ILE A 69 -6.97 -9.06 0.08
N PRO A 70 -7.73 -8.97 1.19
CA PRO A 70 -7.18 -8.60 2.50
C PRO A 70 -5.95 -9.43 2.90
N ILE A 71 -5.01 -8.79 3.60
CA ILE A 71 -3.69 -9.32 3.95
C ILE A 71 -3.81 -10.70 4.61
N HIS A 72 -4.63 -10.83 5.66
CA HIS A 72 -4.81 -12.08 6.41
C HIS A 72 -5.36 -13.25 5.57
N SER A 73 -6.09 -12.94 4.49
CA SER A 73 -6.70 -13.96 3.62
C SER A 73 -5.78 -14.41 2.47
N THR A 74 -4.81 -13.59 2.12
CA THR A 74 -3.94 -13.78 0.94
C THR A 74 -3.12 -15.06 0.99
N PRO A 75 -2.43 -15.43 2.09
CA PRO A 75 -1.62 -16.65 2.13
C PRO A 75 -2.44 -17.92 1.91
N LYS A 76 -3.62 -17.98 2.53
CA LYS A 76 -4.55 -19.12 2.37
C LYS A 76 -5.07 -19.22 0.92
N MET A 77 -5.37 -18.07 0.32
CA MET A 77 -5.85 -18.04 -1.07
C MET A 77 -4.74 -18.51 -2.04
N ILE A 78 -3.52 -18.02 -1.89
CA ILE A 78 -2.37 -18.44 -2.71
C ILE A 78 -2.20 -19.96 -2.67
N ARG A 79 -2.18 -20.56 -1.47
CA ARG A 79 -2.08 -22.03 -1.31
C ARG A 79 -3.25 -22.78 -1.97
N LYS A 80 -4.47 -22.23 -1.86
CA LYS A 80 -5.67 -22.82 -2.46
C LYS A 80 -5.63 -22.78 -4.00
N LEU A 81 -5.03 -21.75 -4.58
CA LEU A 81 -4.92 -21.59 -6.03
C LEU A 81 -3.89 -22.54 -6.65
N GLY A 82 -2.80 -22.85 -5.95
CA GLY A 82 -1.67 -23.63 -6.47
C GLY A 82 -2.04 -24.86 -7.31
N PRO A 83 -2.93 -25.78 -6.86
CA PRO A 83 -3.33 -26.97 -7.61
C PRO A 83 -4.06 -26.69 -8.93
N PHE A 84 -4.59 -25.50 -9.13
CA PHE A 84 -5.42 -25.14 -10.28
C PHE A 84 -4.71 -24.30 -11.31
N LEU A 85 -3.51 -23.79 -10.99
CA LEU A 85 -2.72 -22.97 -11.89
C LEU A 85 -2.18 -23.81 -13.05
N LYS A 86 -2.23 -23.26 -14.25
CA LYS A 86 -1.60 -23.92 -15.39
C LYS A 86 -0.08 -23.89 -15.27
N LYS A 87 0.57 -24.85 -15.92
CA LYS A 87 2.03 -24.87 -16.04
C LYS A 87 2.56 -23.54 -16.57
N ASP A 88 3.65 -23.07 -15.99
CA ASP A 88 4.33 -21.82 -16.32
C ASP A 88 3.48 -20.54 -16.09
N ALA A 89 2.32 -20.61 -15.41
CA ALA A 89 1.60 -19.42 -14.97
C ALA A 89 2.47 -18.59 -14.02
N LEU A 90 2.24 -17.27 -13.97
CA LEU A 90 2.83 -16.39 -12.97
C LEU A 90 1.74 -15.98 -11.97
N ILE A 91 1.89 -16.43 -10.72
CA ILE A 91 1.04 -15.97 -9.60
C ILE A 91 1.75 -14.90 -8.82
N PHE A 92 1.02 -13.83 -8.47
CA PHE A 92 1.57 -12.77 -7.61
C PHE A 92 0.50 -12.14 -6.71
N ASP A 93 0.95 -11.68 -5.54
CA ASP A 93 0.14 -10.87 -4.62
C ASP A 93 0.48 -9.38 -4.73
N VAL A 94 -0.39 -8.54 -4.16
CA VAL A 94 -0.19 -7.09 -4.05
C VAL A 94 -0.47 -6.57 -2.63
N THR A 95 -0.27 -7.41 -1.61
CA THR A 95 -0.53 -7.04 -0.21
C THR A 95 0.51 -6.08 0.35
N SER A 96 0.15 -5.39 1.43
CA SER A 96 1.03 -4.43 2.09
C SER A 96 2.04 -5.08 3.05
N LEU A 97 1.82 -6.32 3.48
CA LEU A 97 2.76 -7.11 4.28
C LEU A 97 3.19 -8.34 3.51
N LYS A 98 4.47 -8.70 3.61
CA LYS A 98 5.08 -9.69 2.73
C LYS A 98 5.38 -11.03 3.36
N LYS A 99 5.70 -11.08 4.64
CA LYS A 99 6.19 -12.29 5.28
C LYS A 99 5.34 -13.53 5.00
N GLU A 100 4.05 -13.48 5.27
CA GLU A 100 3.15 -14.63 5.12
C GLU A 100 2.77 -14.91 3.66
N ALA A 101 2.56 -13.83 2.85
CA ALA A 101 2.27 -13.96 1.43
C ALA A 101 3.47 -14.55 0.68
N TYR A 102 4.68 -14.08 0.98
CA TYR A 102 5.93 -14.60 0.44
C TYR A 102 6.11 -16.09 0.74
N ALA A 103 5.90 -16.51 2.00
CA ALA A 103 5.98 -17.91 2.38
C ALA A 103 5.00 -18.78 1.61
N ALA A 104 3.76 -18.31 1.42
CA ALA A 104 2.76 -19.04 0.63
C ALA A 104 3.12 -19.13 -0.85
N LEU A 105 3.68 -18.08 -1.44
CA LEU A 105 4.16 -18.08 -2.83
C LEU A 105 5.35 -19.02 -3.02
N ASP A 106 6.29 -19.05 -2.08
CA ASP A 106 7.45 -19.94 -2.09
C ASP A 106 7.01 -21.42 -2.01
N GLU A 107 6.07 -21.74 -1.11
CA GLU A 107 5.48 -23.08 -1.02
C GLU A 107 4.82 -23.52 -2.34
N VAL A 108 4.05 -22.61 -2.97
CA VAL A 108 3.35 -22.90 -4.23
C VAL A 108 4.34 -23.09 -5.37
N GLN A 109 5.36 -22.25 -5.50
CA GLN A 109 6.40 -22.37 -6.54
C GLN A 109 7.22 -23.65 -6.37
N LYS A 110 7.49 -24.11 -5.14
CA LYS A 110 8.19 -25.37 -4.88
C LYS A 110 7.37 -26.61 -5.20
N LYS A 111 6.04 -26.50 -5.07
CA LYS A 111 5.13 -27.63 -5.22
C LYS A 111 4.54 -27.78 -6.63
N TYR A 112 4.40 -26.71 -7.36
CA TYR A 112 3.74 -26.66 -8.66
C TYR A 112 4.65 -26.00 -9.71
N PRO A 113 4.53 -26.38 -11.00
CA PRO A 113 5.37 -25.84 -12.07
C PRO A 113 4.91 -24.43 -12.49
N VAL A 114 5.02 -23.48 -11.60
CA VAL A 114 4.58 -22.08 -11.78
C VAL A 114 5.69 -21.12 -11.39
N ASN A 115 5.57 -19.85 -11.81
CA ASN A 115 6.40 -18.76 -11.36
C ASN A 115 5.66 -17.98 -10.28
N SER A 116 6.36 -17.47 -9.29
CA SER A 116 5.78 -16.67 -8.21
C SER A 116 6.53 -15.36 -8.03
N LEU A 117 5.80 -14.32 -7.67
CA LEU A 117 6.33 -12.97 -7.42
C LEU A 117 5.48 -12.31 -6.32
N SER A 118 6.08 -11.52 -5.46
CA SER A 118 5.35 -10.71 -4.51
C SER A 118 5.54 -9.22 -4.81
N LEU A 119 4.46 -8.47 -4.93
CA LEU A 119 4.46 -7.06 -5.31
C LEU A 119 3.84 -6.19 -4.22
N HIS A 120 4.36 -4.99 -4.04
CA HIS A 120 3.71 -3.99 -3.20
C HIS A 120 3.60 -2.66 -3.94
N PRO A 121 2.43 -2.32 -4.49
CA PRO A 121 2.14 -0.98 -5.00
C PRO A 121 2.10 0.02 -3.85
N MET A 122 3.00 1.02 -3.88
CA MET A 122 3.05 2.08 -2.86
C MET A 122 2.04 3.19 -3.18
N PHE A 123 0.82 2.79 -3.53
CA PHE A 123 -0.29 3.70 -3.85
C PHE A 123 -1.64 3.02 -3.62
N GLY A 124 -2.64 3.83 -3.32
CA GLY A 124 -4.03 3.37 -3.16
C GLY A 124 -4.83 3.45 -4.47
N PRO A 125 -6.09 3.02 -4.44
CA PRO A 125 -6.96 2.95 -5.63
C PRO A 125 -7.38 4.33 -6.20
N GLY A 126 -7.08 5.42 -5.50
CA GLY A 126 -7.46 6.80 -5.92
C GLY A 126 -6.55 7.41 -6.97
N ILE A 127 -5.49 6.73 -7.42
CA ILE A 127 -4.58 7.27 -8.44
C ILE A 127 -5.25 7.38 -9.82
N LYS A 128 -4.91 8.43 -10.56
CA LYS A 128 -5.36 8.62 -11.95
C LYS A 128 -4.42 7.94 -12.96
N ASN A 129 -3.14 7.86 -12.66
CA ASN A 129 -2.10 7.17 -13.44
C ASN A 129 -1.01 6.67 -12.48
N MET A 130 -0.10 5.84 -12.98
CA MET A 130 0.95 5.21 -12.17
C MET A 130 2.29 5.95 -12.20
N LYS A 131 2.42 7.01 -13.01
CA LYS A 131 3.70 7.72 -13.22
C LYS A 131 4.26 8.25 -11.90
N ASN A 132 5.54 7.94 -11.66
CA ASN A 132 6.32 8.34 -10.48
C ASN A 132 5.90 7.70 -9.14
N TYR A 133 4.93 6.77 -9.12
CA TYR A 133 4.68 5.97 -7.93
C TYR A 133 5.69 4.83 -7.82
N ASN A 134 5.91 4.37 -6.59
CA ASN A 134 6.81 3.25 -6.32
C ASN A 134 6.05 1.91 -6.39
N MET A 135 6.75 0.89 -6.88
CA MET A 135 6.34 -0.51 -6.87
C MET A 135 7.49 -1.33 -6.30
N ILE A 136 7.24 -2.08 -5.24
CA ILE A 136 8.25 -2.96 -4.65
C ILE A 136 8.07 -4.36 -5.22
N PHE A 137 9.17 -4.96 -5.65
CA PHE A 137 9.27 -6.32 -6.18
C PHE A 137 10.02 -7.18 -5.18
N LEU A 138 9.42 -8.29 -4.77
CA LEU A 138 10.08 -9.33 -3.98
C LEU A 138 10.13 -10.62 -4.78
N GLU A 139 11.33 -11.01 -5.13
CA GLU A 139 11.60 -12.27 -5.79
C GLU A 139 11.39 -13.45 -4.84
N ILE A 140 10.76 -14.50 -5.35
CA ILE A 140 10.49 -15.71 -4.57
C ILE A 140 11.61 -16.74 -4.81
N GLY A 141 12.18 -17.25 -3.72
CA GLY A 141 13.21 -18.29 -3.76
C GLY A 141 14.65 -17.80 -3.82
N GLY A 142 14.90 -16.49 -3.72
CA GLY A 142 16.23 -15.90 -3.57
C GLY A 142 17.21 -16.12 -4.72
N THR A 143 16.71 -16.46 -5.90
CA THR A 143 17.51 -16.54 -7.12
C THR A 143 17.56 -15.15 -7.76
N LYS A 144 18.75 -14.64 -8.05
CA LYS A 144 18.93 -13.31 -8.66
C LYS A 144 18.49 -13.24 -10.14
N THR A 145 17.86 -14.29 -10.65
CA THR A 145 17.47 -14.39 -12.07
C THR A 145 15.97 -14.51 -12.16
N TYR A 146 15.32 -13.42 -12.46
CA TYR A 146 13.89 -13.41 -12.74
C TYR A 146 13.56 -14.29 -13.95
N SER A 147 12.43 -14.98 -13.90
CA SER A 147 11.90 -15.62 -15.09
C SER A 147 11.60 -14.56 -16.16
N LYS A 148 11.65 -14.94 -17.43
CA LYS A 148 11.32 -14.04 -18.54
C LYS A 148 9.97 -13.35 -18.37
N LYS A 149 8.98 -14.03 -17.76
CA LYS A 149 7.66 -13.45 -17.47
C LYS A 149 7.72 -12.34 -16.44
N ILE A 150 8.54 -12.48 -15.40
CA ILE A 150 8.71 -11.42 -14.38
C ILE A 150 9.39 -10.21 -14.99
N GLU A 151 10.41 -10.40 -15.82
CA GLU A 151 11.07 -9.30 -16.53
C GLU A 151 10.12 -8.55 -17.48
N GLU A 152 9.28 -9.29 -18.22
CA GLU A 152 8.27 -8.70 -19.10
C GLU A 152 7.21 -7.92 -18.30
N LEU A 153 6.78 -8.42 -17.12
CA LEU A 153 5.87 -7.71 -16.21
C LEU A 153 6.53 -6.44 -15.65
N LYS A 154 7.79 -6.53 -15.27
CA LYS A 154 8.58 -5.40 -14.80
C LYS A 154 8.70 -4.31 -15.86
N HIS A 155 8.96 -4.73 -17.11
CA HIS A 155 8.99 -3.81 -18.25
C HIS A 155 7.63 -3.12 -18.48
N LEU A 156 6.51 -3.86 -18.40
CA LEU A 156 5.17 -3.28 -18.50
C LEU A 156 4.95 -2.18 -17.46
N PHE A 157 5.35 -2.41 -16.21
CA PHE A 157 5.22 -1.40 -15.16
C PHE A 157 6.15 -0.20 -15.37
N HIS A 158 7.33 -0.38 -15.93
CA HIS A 158 8.20 0.74 -16.34
C HIS A 158 7.56 1.60 -17.44
N LEU A 159 6.86 0.98 -18.41
CA LEU A 159 6.12 1.73 -19.44
C LEU A 159 5.02 2.61 -18.85
N GLU A 160 4.43 2.21 -17.72
CA GLU A 160 3.47 3.02 -16.95
C GLU A 160 4.12 4.11 -16.09
N GLY A 161 5.44 4.20 -16.10
CA GLY A 161 6.21 5.19 -15.36
C GLY A 161 6.39 4.88 -13.87
N LEU A 162 6.16 3.64 -13.44
CA LEU A 162 6.43 3.20 -12.08
C LEU A 162 7.93 3.16 -11.81
N ARG A 163 8.31 3.54 -10.59
CA ARG A 163 9.66 3.35 -10.04
C ARG A 163 9.70 2.01 -9.34
N ILE A 164 10.52 1.09 -9.84
CA ILE A 164 10.61 -0.26 -9.29
C ILE A 164 11.80 -0.35 -8.34
N THR A 165 11.56 -0.94 -7.17
CA THR A 165 12.58 -1.26 -6.18
C THR A 165 12.54 -2.77 -5.90
N ASP A 166 13.65 -3.45 -6.10
CA ASP A 166 13.79 -4.86 -5.81
C ASP A 166 14.23 -5.06 -4.35
N VAL A 167 13.55 -5.94 -3.63
CA VAL A 167 13.84 -6.33 -2.25
C VAL A 167 13.91 -7.85 -2.19
N ALA A 168 14.93 -8.40 -1.54
CA ALA A 168 15.14 -9.84 -1.46
C ALA A 168 14.51 -10.47 -0.20
N ASP A 169 14.45 -9.71 0.90
CA ASP A 169 14.00 -10.21 2.21
C ASP A 169 12.63 -9.61 2.58
N PRO A 170 11.58 -10.45 2.73
CA PRO A 170 10.28 -9.99 3.19
C PRO A 170 10.32 -9.38 4.61
N ASN A 171 11.28 -9.74 5.46
CA ASN A 171 11.42 -9.12 6.78
C ASN A 171 11.99 -7.71 6.69
N GLU A 172 12.91 -7.45 5.76
CA GLU A 172 13.41 -6.11 5.46
C GLU A 172 12.27 -5.23 4.95
N HIS A 173 11.49 -5.75 3.99
CA HIS A 173 10.30 -5.08 3.50
C HIS A 173 9.36 -4.70 4.64
N ASP A 174 8.94 -5.66 5.48
CA ASP A 174 7.95 -5.42 6.53
C ASP A 174 8.49 -4.47 7.62
N LYS A 175 9.81 -4.49 7.88
CA LYS A 175 10.47 -3.50 8.75
C LYS A 175 10.37 -2.08 8.18
N LEU A 176 10.60 -1.90 6.89
CA LEU A 176 10.43 -0.60 6.24
C LEU A 176 8.96 -0.16 6.21
N MET A 177 8.03 -1.09 6.00
CA MET A 177 6.59 -0.79 6.02
C MET A 177 6.07 -0.41 7.42
N ALA A 178 6.68 -0.92 8.48
CA ALA A 178 6.38 -0.46 9.84
C ALA A 178 6.67 1.05 10.00
N ILE A 179 7.69 1.55 9.30
CA ILE A 179 8.10 2.96 9.35
C ILE A 179 7.30 3.81 8.35
N VAL A 180 7.25 3.40 7.07
CA VAL A 180 6.70 4.27 6.00
C VAL A 180 5.19 4.18 5.85
N LEU A 181 4.54 3.14 6.40
CA LEU A 181 3.09 3.00 6.45
C LEU A 181 2.56 3.01 7.88
N GLY A 182 3.05 2.11 8.72
CA GLY A 182 2.52 1.92 10.08
C GLY A 182 2.60 3.18 10.94
N ALA A 183 3.76 3.82 11.00
CA ALA A 183 3.95 5.03 11.81
C ALA A 183 3.11 6.22 11.33
N PRO A 184 3.09 6.61 10.03
CA PRO A 184 2.21 7.66 9.54
C PRO A 184 0.73 7.38 9.77
N HIS A 185 0.28 6.14 9.55
CA HIS A 185 -1.12 5.77 9.80
C HIS A 185 -1.46 5.93 11.28
N MET A 186 -0.62 5.41 12.19
CA MET A 186 -0.80 5.57 13.64
C MET A 186 -0.89 7.05 14.04
N LEU A 187 0.05 7.88 13.59
CA LEU A 187 0.08 9.30 13.95
C LEU A 187 -1.19 10.02 13.51
N ASN A 188 -1.69 9.73 12.32
CA ASN A 188 -2.91 10.35 11.80
C ASN A 188 -4.17 9.86 12.54
N ILE A 189 -4.27 8.58 12.86
CA ILE A 189 -5.37 8.02 13.65
C ILE A 189 -5.36 8.62 15.06
N LEU A 190 -4.19 8.64 15.72
CA LEU A 190 -4.04 9.21 17.05
C LEU A 190 -4.30 10.73 17.09
N PHE A 191 -4.01 11.45 16.02
CA PHE A 191 -4.33 12.87 15.92
C PHE A 191 -5.85 13.12 15.99
N ILE A 192 -6.66 12.38 15.24
CA ILE A 192 -8.13 12.50 15.29
C ILE A 192 -8.67 12.03 16.64
N GLU A 193 -8.16 10.92 17.17
CA GLU A 193 -8.54 10.40 18.49
C GLU A 193 -8.21 11.40 19.62
N LEU A 194 -7.11 12.14 19.50
CA LEU A 194 -6.77 13.22 20.43
C LEU A 194 -7.81 14.36 20.39
N LEU A 195 -8.22 14.77 19.19
CA LEU A 195 -9.25 15.81 19.03
C LEU A 195 -10.58 15.39 19.64
N GLU A 196 -10.99 14.14 19.44
CA GLU A 196 -12.20 13.57 20.04
C GLU A 196 -12.13 13.58 21.57
N ARG A 197 -11.02 13.14 22.16
CA ARG A 197 -10.83 13.10 23.62
C ARG A 197 -10.77 14.49 24.27
N ILE A 198 -10.26 15.50 23.56
CA ILE A 198 -10.29 16.91 24.02
C ILE A 198 -11.72 17.44 24.06
N ASN A 199 -12.63 16.86 23.26
CA ASN A 199 -14.06 17.13 23.24
C ASN A 199 -14.41 18.60 22.94
N ILE A 200 -13.64 19.26 22.07
CA ILE A 200 -14.00 20.55 21.51
C ILE A 200 -14.65 20.34 20.15
N PRO A 201 -15.84 20.90 19.88
CA PRO A 201 -16.51 20.72 18.59
C PRO A 201 -15.59 21.10 17.41
N LEU A 202 -15.52 20.22 16.40
CA LEU A 202 -14.65 20.43 15.24
C LEU A 202 -14.96 21.76 14.53
N SER A 203 -16.24 22.16 14.46
CA SER A 203 -16.66 23.46 13.93
C SER A 203 -15.97 24.61 14.65
N ARG A 204 -15.83 24.51 15.99
CA ARG A 204 -15.14 25.52 16.76
C ARG A 204 -13.64 25.55 16.49
N LEU A 205 -12.99 24.38 16.35
CA LEU A 205 -11.57 24.30 15.98
C LEU A 205 -11.33 24.89 14.58
N MET A 206 -12.27 24.70 13.65
CA MET A 206 -12.17 25.26 12.31
C MET A 206 -12.19 26.78 12.26
N GLU A 207 -12.84 27.48 13.20
CA GLU A 207 -12.79 28.95 13.32
C GLU A 207 -11.37 29.46 13.66
N PHE A 208 -10.54 28.63 14.30
CA PHE A 208 -9.16 28.95 14.69
C PHE A 208 -8.13 28.26 13.81
N THR A 209 -8.57 27.63 12.72
CA THR A 209 -7.71 26.83 11.85
C THR A 209 -6.62 27.67 11.19
N GLY A 210 -5.36 27.32 11.44
CA GLY A 210 -4.21 27.72 10.65
C GLY A 210 -3.86 26.68 9.57
N THR A 211 -2.87 27.02 8.76
CA THR A 211 -2.43 26.18 7.62
C THR A 211 -1.98 24.77 8.05
N THR A 212 -1.23 24.66 9.14
CA THR A 212 -0.71 23.38 9.65
C THR A 212 -1.85 22.45 10.09
N PHE A 213 -2.80 22.97 10.87
CA PHE A 213 -3.94 22.18 11.35
C PHE A 213 -4.80 21.68 10.19
N LEU A 214 -5.07 22.54 9.19
CA LEU A 214 -5.89 22.17 8.04
C LEU A 214 -5.27 21.01 7.25
N LEU A 215 -3.98 21.09 6.92
CA LEU A 215 -3.30 20.01 6.19
C LEU A 215 -3.23 18.73 7.02
N GLN A 216 -2.88 18.81 8.31
CA GLN A 216 -2.82 17.66 9.20
C GLN A 216 -4.18 16.96 9.30
N LYS A 217 -5.26 17.74 9.43
CA LYS A 217 -6.64 17.25 9.46
C LYS A 217 -6.98 16.50 8.16
N ILE A 218 -6.69 17.08 7.00
CA ILE A 218 -6.96 16.46 5.70
C ILE A 218 -6.20 15.12 5.56
N PHE A 219 -4.93 15.07 5.93
CA PHE A 219 -4.16 13.83 5.92
C PHE A 219 -4.77 12.77 6.84
N ALA A 220 -5.11 13.15 8.06
CA ALA A 220 -5.71 12.25 9.04
C ALA A 220 -7.07 11.73 8.58
N GLU A 221 -7.95 12.59 8.10
CA GLU A 221 -9.26 12.22 7.57
C GLU A 221 -9.15 11.33 6.32
N SER A 222 -8.16 11.54 5.46
CA SER A 222 -7.93 10.69 4.30
C SER A 222 -7.60 9.25 4.66
N ILE A 223 -7.03 9.01 5.85
CA ILE A 223 -6.76 7.68 6.38
C ILE A 223 -8.04 7.05 6.94
N ILE A 224 -8.73 7.75 7.84
CA ILE A 224 -9.89 7.17 8.56
C ILE A 224 -11.14 6.98 7.68
N GLN A 225 -11.18 7.54 6.49
CA GLN A 225 -12.23 7.29 5.48
C GLN A 225 -12.08 5.96 4.73
N ARG A 226 -11.02 5.22 4.98
CA ARG A 226 -10.69 3.98 4.26
C ARG A 226 -11.13 2.74 5.06
N GLU A 227 -10.86 1.57 4.48
CA GLU A 227 -11.16 0.28 5.09
C GLU A 227 -10.32 0.08 6.36
N VAL A 228 -10.96 0.09 7.52
CA VAL A 228 -10.33 0.02 8.84
C VAL A 228 -9.50 -1.25 9.02
N GLU A 229 -9.95 -2.37 8.45
CA GLU A 229 -9.28 -3.66 8.53
C GLU A 229 -7.86 -3.59 7.95
N MET A 230 -7.68 -2.95 6.80
CA MET A 230 -6.37 -2.82 6.15
C MET A 230 -5.37 -2.07 7.04
N PHE A 231 -5.79 -0.96 7.65
CA PHE A 231 -4.91 -0.19 8.54
C PHE A 231 -4.60 -0.94 9.83
N GLY A 232 -5.60 -1.68 10.35
CA GLY A 232 -5.43 -2.56 11.49
C GLY A 232 -4.42 -3.68 11.20
N GLU A 233 -4.59 -4.41 10.10
CA GLU A 233 -3.68 -5.49 9.69
C GLU A 233 -2.24 -4.98 9.49
N ILE A 234 -2.03 -3.83 8.82
CA ILE A 234 -0.68 -3.24 8.63
C ILE A 234 0.02 -2.98 9.97
N GLN A 235 -0.69 -2.60 11.01
CA GLN A 235 -0.10 -2.27 12.30
C GLN A 235 -0.05 -3.47 13.26
N MET A 236 -1.09 -4.30 13.31
CA MET A 236 -1.20 -5.42 14.26
C MET A 236 -0.44 -6.66 13.79
N ASP A 237 -0.49 -6.98 12.49
CA ASP A 237 0.13 -8.17 11.92
C ASP A 237 1.61 -7.94 11.56
N ASN A 238 2.04 -6.69 11.44
CA ASN A 238 3.45 -6.37 11.28
C ASN A 238 4.19 -6.45 12.61
N THR A 239 4.89 -7.55 12.83
CA THR A 239 5.65 -7.77 14.08
C THR A 239 6.71 -6.70 14.37
N GLN A 240 7.25 -6.06 13.33
CA GLN A 240 8.24 -4.99 13.45
C GLN A 240 7.62 -3.67 13.96
N PHE A 241 6.30 -3.49 13.79
CA PHE A 241 5.63 -2.27 14.25
C PHE A 241 5.63 -2.11 15.78
N ARG A 242 5.74 -3.21 16.53
CA ARG A 242 5.86 -3.18 18.00
C ARG A 242 7.07 -2.37 18.46
N GLU A 243 8.19 -2.50 17.78
CA GLU A 243 9.40 -1.71 18.09
C GLU A 243 9.22 -0.23 17.78
N ILE A 244 8.53 0.10 16.69
CA ILE A 244 8.18 1.49 16.37
C ILE A 244 7.28 2.09 17.44
N LEU A 245 6.26 1.35 17.87
CA LEU A 245 5.35 1.79 18.93
C LEU A 245 6.07 1.99 20.27
N LYS A 246 7.04 1.12 20.61
CA LYS A 246 7.87 1.28 21.82
C LYS A 246 8.67 2.58 21.76
N LYS A 247 9.39 2.81 20.67
CA LYS A 247 10.17 4.04 20.46
C LYS A 247 9.29 5.30 20.49
N PHE A 248 8.10 5.22 19.90
CA PHE A 248 7.15 6.33 19.93
C PHE A 248 6.71 6.68 21.36
N LYS A 249 6.43 5.66 22.20
CA LYS A 249 6.10 5.90 23.63
C LYS A 249 7.24 6.56 24.38
N GLU A 250 8.48 6.09 24.15
CA GLU A 250 9.67 6.69 24.74
C GLU A 250 9.79 8.17 24.33
N LEU A 251 9.68 8.49 23.05
CA LEU A 251 9.72 9.86 22.54
C LEU A 251 8.63 10.76 23.12
N VAL A 252 7.40 10.25 23.28
CA VAL A 252 6.29 11.02 23.88
C VAL A 252 6.59 11.34 25.35
N ASN A 253 7.16 10.40 26.11
CA ASN A 253 7.53 10.62 27.51
C ASN A 253 8.64 11.67 27.63
N ASP A 254 9.69 11.56 26.80
CA ASP A 254 10.80 12.52 26.78
C ASP A 254 10.29 13.92 26.44
N TYR A 255 9.45 14.02 25.42
CA TYR A 255 8.83 15.29 25.00
C TYR A 255 7.95 15.89 26.11
N SER A 256 7.16 15.05 26.80
CA SER A 256 6.35 15.50 27.95
C SER A 256 7.23 16.11 29.04
N SER A 257 8.32 15.44 29.42
CA SER A 257 9.27 15.91 30.43
C SER A 257 9.89 17.26 30.07
N ILE A 258 10.23 17.45 28.78
CA ILE A 258 10.77 18.73 28.30
C ILE A 258 9.75 19.87 28.41
N ILE A 259 8.50 19.60 28.03
CA ILE A 259 7.43 20.60 28.11
C ILE A 259 7.12 20.95 29.56
N GLU A 260 7.04 19.94 30.45
CA GLU A 260 6.79 20.16 31.90
C GLU A 260 7.91 20.95 32.57
N SER A 261 9.17 20.65 32.23
CA SER A 261 10.34 21.40 32.76
C SER A 261 10.53 22.78 32.11
N LYS A 262 9.81 23.08 31.03
CA LYS A 262 9.96 24.31 30.21
C LYS A 262 11.39 24.55 29.74
N SER A 263 12.13 23.45 29.48
CA SER A 263 13.53 23.51 29.04
C SER A 263 13.61 23.84 27.56
N LEU A 264 13.79 25.12 27.25
CA LEU A 264 14.01 25.56 25.86
C LEU A 264 15.31 24.99 25.28
N GLU A 265 16.32 24.71 26.07
CA GLU A 265 17.57 24.11 25.65
C GLU A 265 17.36 22.71 25.14
N GLN A 266 16.74 21.84 25.92
CA GLN A 266 16.40 20.47 25.51
C GLN A 266 15.42 20.44 24.32
N PHE A 267 14.49 21.39 24.26
CA PHE A 267 13.61 21.52 23.09
C PHE A 267 14.40 21.84 21.82
N LYS A 268 15.39 22.74 21.89
CA LYS A 268 16.28 23.06 20.76
C LYS A 268 17.13 21.85 20.34
N GLU A 269 17.55 21.01 21.27
CA GLU A 269 18.29 19.78 20.97
C GLU A 269 17.47 18.84 20.11
N ILE A 270 16.24 18.48 20.53
CA ILE A 270 15.33 17.63 19.73
C ILE A 270 15.08 18.25 18.35
N PHE A 271 14.86 19.56 18.30
CA PHE A 271 14.61 20.26 17.03
C PHE A 271 15.82 20.21 16.10
N SER A 272 17.03 20.36 16.67
CA SER A 272 18.30 20.29 15.92
C SER A 272 18.55 18.88 15.39
N GLU A 273 18.26 17.83 16.15
CA GLU A 273 18.34 16.44 15.70
C GLU A 273 17.39 16.16 14.55
N ALA A 274 16.16 16.64 14.62
CA ALA A 274 15.17 16.52 13.55
C ALA A 274 15.64 17.22 12.26
N ILE A 275 16.21 18.44 12.38
CA ILE A 275 16.82 19.16 11.25
C ILE A 275 18.00 18.38 10.67
N HIS A 276 18.90 17.88 11.52
CA HIS A 276 20.07 17.10 11.08
C HIS A 276 19.65 15.85 10.29
N TYR A 277 18.62 15.15 10.77
CA TYR A 277 18.07 14.01 10.05
C TYR A 277 17.47 14.41 8.70
N SER A 278 16.66 15.48 8.70
CA SER A 278 15.94 15.95 7.50
C SER A 278 16.85 16.53 6.44
N ASN A 279 17.98 17.11 6.81
CA ASN A 279 19.00 17.63 5.86
C ASN A 279 19.63 16.54 4.97
N LYS A 280 19.39 15.26 5.26
CA LYS A 280 19.78 14.15 4.37
C LYS A 280 18.87 14.03 3.15
N ASP A 281 17.68 14.65 3.18
CA ASP A 281 16.79 14.75 2.03
C ASP A 281 17.19 15.94 1.16
N PRO A 282 17.56 15.73 -0.12
CA PRO A 282 17.91 16.82 -1.04
C PRO A 282 16.78 17.82 -1.30
N HIS A 283 15.56 17.48 -0.91
CA HIS A 283 14.37 18.33 -1.08
C HIS A 283 13.94 19.04 0.20
N PHE A 284 14.63 18.86 1.31
CA PHE A 284 14.23 19.40 2.62
C PHE A 284 13.99 20.91 2.59
N GLU A 285 14.91 21.68 1.98
CA GLU A 285 14.79 23.14 1.88
C GLU A 285 13.54 23.60 1.12
N ARG A 286 13.02 22.75 0.22
CA ARG A 286 11.82 23.02 -0.57
C ARG A 286 10.52 22.60 0.13
N SER A 287 10.58 21.97 1.28
CA SER A 287 9.41 21.46 1.99
C SER A 287 8.41 22.56 2.30
N TYR A 288 8.90 23.74 2.68
CA TYR A 288 8.07 24.91 2.95
C TYR A 288 7.37 25.45 1.69
N GLU A 289 8.05 25.44 0.54
CA GLU A 289 7.46 25.78 -0.76
C GLU A 289 6.34 24.79 -1.13
N TYR A 290 6.58 23.48 -0.98
CA TYR A 290 5.58 22.45 -1.25
C TYR A 290 4.37 22.57 -0.34
N PHE A 291 4.58 22.85 0.94
CA PHE A 291 3.51 23.07 1.89
C PHE A 291 2.55 24.18 1.40
N TYR A 292 3.06 25.32 0.96
CA TYR A 292 2.23 26.41 0.45
C TYR A 292 1.62 26.12 -0.93
N LYS A 293 2.24 25.30 -1.76
CA LYS A 293 1.60 24.81 -3.00
C LYS A 293 0.36 23.97 -2.70
N PHE A 294 0.42 23.08 -1.70
CA PHE A 294 -0.76 22.33 -1.24
C PHE A 294 -1.84 23.26 -0.73
N MET A 295 -1.49 24.25 0.07
CA MET A 295 -2.44 25.24 0.56
C MET A 295 -3.10 26.05 -0.56
N LYS A 296 -2.36 26.41 -1.59
CA LYS A 296 -2.89 27.10 -2.76
C LYS A 296 -3.94 26.23 -3.50
N ILE A 297 -3.62 24.96 -3.75
CA ILE A 297 -4.54 24.01 -4.39
C ILE A 297 -5.83 23.87 -3.58
N LEU A 298 -5.76 23.80 -2.25
CA LEU A 298 -6.93 23.70 -1.39
C LEU A 298 -7.82 24.94 -1.50
N LYS A 299 -7.23 26.15 -1.45
CA LYS A 299 -7.98 27.41 -1.57
C LYS A 299 -8.59 27.63 -2.94
N GLU A 300 -7.93 27.19 -4.02
CA GLU A 300 -8.44 27.30 -5.39
C GLU A 300 -9.56 26.30 -5.69
N ASN A 301 -9.65 25.21 -4.91
CA ASN A 301 -10.67 24.17 -5.04
C ASN A 301 -11.64 24.14 -3.84
N GLU A 302 -11.67 25.19 -3.02
CA GLU A 302 -12.75 25.35 -2.04
C GLU A 302 -14.05 25.44 -2.84
N ILE A 303 -14.69 24.29 -2.92
CA ILE A 303 -16.06 24.13 -3.39
C ILE A 303 -16.93 24.81 -2.34
N GLU A 304 -17.75 25.77 -2.79
CA GLU A 304 -18.79 26.45 -2.00
C GLU A 304 -19.67 25.48 -1.21
#